data_9419da653842b9e2248aee644fd25029
#
_entry.id   9419da653842b9e2248aee644fd25029
#
_cell.length_a   1.000
_cell.length_b   1.000
_cell.length_c   1.000
_cell.angle_alpha   90.00
_cell.angle_beta   90.00
_cell.angle_gamma   90.00
#
_symmetry.space_group_name_H-M   'P 1'
#
loop_
_entity.id
_entity.type
_entity.pdbx_description
1 polymer ?
#
loop_
_entity_poly.entity_id
_entity_poly.type
_entity_poly.pdbx_seq_one_letter_code
_entity_poly.pdbx_strand_id
1 'polypeptide(L)'
;MLSPTESAAPATDGTPAPVGGGRGTPAPVGNEPAASDSTGSDPAGAPPAGISPAGISPPGTSPTGTSPPGTSPTGRAARRRVACRVLAGAAVVWAAAMALHASIPNAGVNAGSLFQTLLPWTGLGVPSLLVLAAVLRSRLAAVAVLAPAVVWVTLFGGALTDKRAGGGDLTVVSHNVDEGNADPAGTARVLAAAGADVLALEELSDASAAVYSRELAAAYPHHAVIGGVGIWSRHPLADVKAVPIMPWTRAMRATVRAPEGPPVAVYAVHLASVRVSTAGFTTGRRNDAARELAAALRSETAPRVVVLGDFNGAYRDRALAPVTSRLRSAQAEAGAGLGFTWPAAFPAVRIDDVLVRGMTPRAAWTLPATGSDHLPVAARLSR
;
A
#
# COMPACT_ATOMS: atom_id res chain seq x y z
N MET A 1 17.83 62.11 -19.03
CA MET A 1 18.33 63.03 -17.97
C MET A 1 18.10 62.34 -16.62
N LEU A 2 19.25 62.15 -15.91
CA LEU A 2 19.41 61.83 -14.48
C LEU A 2 19.14 60.39 -13.99
N SER A 3 20.16 59.53 -14.04
CA SER A 3 20.64 58.65 -12.95
C SER A 3 21.51 59.44 -11.98
N PRO A 4 22.08 58.90 -10.89
CA PRO A 4 21.80 57.78 -10.00
C PRO A 4 21.90 58.18 -8.50
N THR A 5 21.64 57.29 -7.54
CA THR A 5 22.42 57.27 -6.27
C THR A 5 22.46 55.86 -5.66
N GLU A 6 23.64 55.36 -5.60
CA GLU A 6 24.26 54.30 -4.86
C GLU A 6 24.26 54.61 -3.35
N SER A 7 24.00 53.67 -2.47
CA SER A 7 24.46 53.69 -1.09
C SER A 7 24.77 52.31 -0.56
N ALA A 8 25.97 52.16 -0.08
CA ALA A 8 26.72 51.01 0.34
C ALA A 8 26.28 50.43 1.68
N ALA A 9 26.74 49.20 1.90
CA ALA A 9 26.69 48.34 3.09
C ALA A 9 27.35 48.98 4.36
N PRO A 10 27.19 48.33 5.54
CA PRO A 10 28.38 47.65 6.04
C PRO A 10 28.15 46.22 6.56
N ALA A 11 29.21 45.43 6.41
CA ALA A 11 29.44 44.12 7.00
C ALA A 11 29.67 44.23 8.51
N THR A 12 29.21 43.23 9.27
CA THR A 12 29.80 42.91 10.57
C THR A 12 30.12 41.42 10.63
N ASP A 13 31.40 41.23 10.77
CA ASP A 13 32.15 40.03 11.13
C ASP A 13 31.76 39.53 12.54
N GLY A 14 31.71 38.24 12.74
CA GLY A 14 31.37 37.64 14.02
C GLY A 14 31.53 36.12 14.03
N THR A 15 32.79 35.66 13.91
CA THR A 15 33.16 34.27 14.25
C THR A 15 33.10 34.05 15.76
N PRO A 16 32.66 32.92 16.27
CA PRO A 16 33.21 32.30 17.45
C PRO A 16 33.83 30.92 17.19
N ALA A 17 35.01 30.77 17.82
CA ALA A 17 35.86 29.62 17.84
C ALA A 17 35.29 28.43 18.69
N PRO A 18 35.97 27.26 18.62
CA PRO A 18 35.40 25.98 19.04
C PRO A 18 35.63 25.68 20.51
N VAL A 19 34.67 24.94 21.11
CA VAL A 19 34.88 24.30 22.40
C VAL A 19 34.87 22.80 22.21
N GLY A 20 35.95 22.17 22.64
CA GLY A 20 36.26 20.78 22.52
C GLY A 20 35.70 19.88 23.61
N GLY A 21 35.85 18.62 23.38
CA GLY A 21 36.17 17.59 24.37
C GLY A 21 35.01 16.74 24.87
N GLY A 22 35.09 15.46 24.60
CA GLY A 22 34.37 14.48 25.37
C GLY A 22 34.22 13.11 24.65
N ARG A 23 35.29 12.35 24.69
CA ARG A 23 35.28 10.92 24.31
C ARG A 23 34.41 10.12 25.29
N GLY A 24 33.72 9.11 24.78
CA GLY A 24 33.07 8.10 25.59
C GLY A 24 32.42 7.01 24.75
N THR A 25 33.23 6.11 24.24
CA THR A 25 32.81 4.77 23.85
C THR A 25 32.55 3.92 25.10
N PRO A 26 31.60 3.03 25.10
CA PRO A 26 31.83 1.70 25.67
C PRO A 26 31.57 0.60 24.64
N ALA A 27 32.53 -0.31 24.63
CA ALA A 27 32.55 -1.55 23.91
C ALA A 27 31.63 -2.61 24.58
N PRO A 28 31.45 -3.77 23.92
CA PRO A 28 30.38 -4.72 24.20
C PRO A 28 30.73 -5.67 25.34
N VAL A 29 29.71 -6.08 26.07
CA VAL A 29 29.84 -7.21 27.02
C VAL A 29 29.11 -8.40 26.42
N GLY A 30 29.89 -9.37 25.96
CA GLY A 30 29.47 -10.73 25.75
C GLY A 30 29.49 -11.47 27.09
N ASN A 31 28.60 -12.41 27.25
CA ASN A 31 28.74 -13.55 28.11
C ASN A 31 27.85 -14.70 27.66
N GLU A 32 28.45 -15.68 27.11
CA GLU A 32 28.20 -17.11 27.18
C GLU A 32 29.42 -17.71 27.89
N PRO A 33 29.44 -19.00 28.25
CA PRO A 33 28.46 -19.91 28.85
C PRO A 33 29.07 -20.60 30.09
N ALA A 34 28.30 -21.41 30.76
CA ALA A 34 28.91 -22.47 31.62
C ALA A 34 28.01 -23.68 31.72
N ALA A 35 28.46 -24.74 31.10
CA ALA A 35 28.08 -26.11 31.42
C ALA A 35 28.91 -26.64 32.59
N SER A 36 28.33 -27.52 33.43
CA SER A 36 29.00 -28.56 34.23
C SER A 36 27.93 -29.55 34.68
N ASP A 37 27.92 -30.67 34.11
CA ASP A 37 28.43 -32.00 34.47
C ASP A 37 28.58 -32.29 35.94
N SER A 38 27.92 -33.37 36.39
CA SER A 38 28.41 -34.47 37.26
C SER A 38 27.22 -35.35 37.66
N THR A 39 27.07 -36.55 37.10
CA THR A 39 27.60 -37.87 37.55
C THR A 39 27.32 -38.22 38.99
N GLY A 40 26.69 -39.39 39.17
CA GLY A 40 26.77 -40.19 40.42
C GLY A 40 25.57 -41.07 40.67
N SER A 41 25.50 -42.25 40.07
CA SER A 41 25.75 -43.56 40.69
C SER A 41 24.62 -44.10 41.57
N ASP A 42 24.00 -45.19 41.10
CA ASP A 42 23.40 -46.32 41.82
C ASP A 42 24.34 -46.96 42.90
N PRO A 43 23.89 -47.72 43.92
CA PRO A 43 23.34 -49.04 43.64
C PRO A 43 22.28 -49.60 44.61
N ALA A 44 21.56 -50.58 44.11
CA ALA A 44 21.06 -51.84 44.63
C ALA A 44 20.83 -52.10 46.10
N GLY A 45 19.69 -52.72 46.42
CA GLY A 45 19.41 -53.44 47.62
C GLY A 45 18.02 -54.05 47.68
N ALA A 46 17.89 -55.31 47.27
CA ALA A 46 16.74 -56.18 47.55
C ALA A 46 17.10 -57.21 48.68
N PRO A 47 16.20 -58.09 49.08
CA PRO A 47 15.09 -57.96 50.02
C PRO A 47 15.32 -58.71 51.33
N PRO A 48 14.36 -58.93 52.21
CA PRO A 48 13.88 -60.29 52.38
C PRO A 48 12.35 -60.44 52.55
N ALA A 49 11.96 -61.65 52.26
CA ALA A 49 10.62 -62.24 52.37
C ALA A 49 10.17 -62.42 53.82
N GLY A 50 8.88 -62.49 54.01
CA GLY A 50 8.33 -63.08 55.23
C GLY A 50 6.87 -62.74 55.53
N ILE A 51 6.00 -63.76 55.35
CA ILE A 51 4.82 -64.13 56.16
C ILE A 51 3.49 -63.42 55.79
N SER A 52 2.59 -64.20 55.16
CA SER A 52 1.14 -64.04 55.22
C SER A 52 0.60 -64.34 56.63
N PRO A 53 -0.47 -63.71 57.01
CA PRO A 53 -1.66 -64.41 57.46
C PRO A 53 -2.98 -63.98 56.73
N ALA A 54 -3.88 -64.98 56.86
CA ALA A 54 -5.17 -65.07 56.18
C ALA A 54 -6.19 -63.97 56.54
N GLY A 55 -6.98 -63.62 55.52
CA GLY A 55 -8.41 -63.50 55.49
C GLY A 55 -9.15 -62.58 56.47
N ILE A 56 -9.63 -61.41 55.88
CA ILE A 56 -11.01 -60.96 56.14
C ILE A 56 -11.38 -60.12 54.92
N SER A 57 -12.39 -60.51 54.14
CA SER A 57 -12.97 -59.75 53.11
C SER A 57 -13.91 -58.67 53.65
N PRO A 58 -13.73 -57.38 53.39
CA PRO A 58 -14.74 -56.38 53.63
C PRO A 58 -15.73 -56.34 52.40
N PRO A 59 -16.98 -55.89 52.60
CA PRO A 59 -18.03 -55.93 51.60
C PRO A 59 -17.72 -54.93 50.48
N GLY A 60 -17.98 -55.36 49.25
CA GLY A 60 -17.76 -54.61 48.01
C GLY A 60 -18.44 -53.23 47.99
N THR A 61 -17.65 -52.19 47.95
CA THR A 61 -18.07 -50.88 47.44
C THR A 61 -17.69 -50.86 45.99
N SER A 62 -18.69 -51.01 45.10
CA SER A 62 -18.56 -50.74 43.66
C SER A 62 -18.08 -49.28 43.49
N PRO A 63 -17.00 -49.03 42.78
CA PRO A 63 -16.68 -47.65 42.41
C PRO A 63 -17.75 -47.18 41.40
N THR A 64 -18.62 -46.28 41.83
CA THR A 64 -19.43 -45.50 40.92
C THR A 64 -18.46 -44.71 40.06
N GLY A 65 -18.06 -45.27 38.94
CA GLY A 65 -17.34 -44.60 37.88
C GLY A 65 -18.22 -43.48 37.34
N THR A 66 -18.03 -42.28 37.84
CA THR A 66 -18.51 -41.06 37.16
C THR A 66 -17.70 -40.92 35.90
N SER A 67 -18.16 -41.51 34.81
CA SER A 67 -17.67 -41.20 33.48
C SER A 67 -17.89 -39.71 33.24
N PRO A 68 -16.90 -38.98 32.74
CA PRO A 68 -17.08 -37.57 32.41
C PRO A 68 -18.27 -37.44 31.43
N PRO A 69 -19.09 -36.38 31.53
CA PRO A 69 -20.28 -36.26 30.73
C PRO A 69 -19.91 -36.26 29.23
N GLY A 70 -19.99 -37.43 28.64
CA GLY A 70 -19.81 -37.61 27.19
C GLY A 70 -20.90 -36.81 26.49
N THR A 71 -20.51 -35.81 25.69
CA THR A 71 -21.45 -35.04 24.87
C THR A 71 -22.28 -36.05 24.01
N SER A 72 -23.58 -36.08 24.25
CA SER A 72 -24.49 -36.99 23.58
C SER A 72 -24.38 -36.84 22.04
N PRO A 73 -24.54 -37.91 21.23
CA PRO A 73 -24.50 -37.84 19.76
C PRO A 73 -25.44 -36.77 19.18
N THR A 74 -26.60 -36.58 19.81
CA THR A 74 -27.58 -35.53 19.46
C THR A 74 -27.06 -34.12 19.67
N GLY A 75 -26.30 -33.89 20.74
CA GLY A 75 -25.69 -32.59 21.01
C GLY A 75 -24.58 -32.20 19.99
N ARG A 76 -23.77 -33.18 19.54
CA ARG A 76 -22.76 -32.94 18.50
C ARG A 76 -23.39 -32.63 17.15
N ALA A 77 -24.45 -33.31 16.75
CA ALA A 77 -25.17 -33.05 15.49
C ALA A 77 -25.86 -31.68 15.50
N ALA A 78 -26.44 -31.27 16.63
CA ALA A 78 -27.03 -29.94 16.80
C ALA A 78 -25.99 -28.84 16.71
N ARG A 79 -24.87 -28.93 17.41
CA ARG A 79 -23.74 -27.99 17.34
C ARG A 79 -23.20 -27.86 15.91
N ARG A 80 -23.04 -28.98 15.19
CA ARG A 80 -22.60 -28.97 13.80
C ARG A 80 -23.58 -28.22 12.90
N ARG A 81 -24.89 -28.43 13.03
CA ARG A 81 -25.92 -27.68 12.27
C ARG A 81 -25.86 -26.20 12.53
N VAL A 82 -25.68 -25.78 13.78
CA VAL A 82 -25.50 -24.36 14.13
C VAL A 82 -24.23 -23.80 13.47
N ALA A 83 -23.09 -24.48 13.59
CA ALA A 83 -21.84 -24.07 12.97
C ALA A 83 -21.97 -23.92 11.43
N CYS A 84 -22.65 -24.84 10.75
CA CYS A 84 -22.92 -24.75 9.31
C CYS A 84 -23.77 -23.53 8.93
N ARG A 85 -24.78 -23.19 9.73
CA ARG A 85 -25.61 -21.99 9.51
C ARG A 85 -24.85 -20.70 9.79
N VAL A 86 -24.05 -20.67 10.86
CA VAL A 86 -23.18 -19.53 11.18
C VAL A 86 -22.17 -19.29 10.08
N LEU A 87 -21.52 -20.35 9.57
CA LEU A 87 -20.57 -20.22 8.47
C LEU A 87 -21.24 -19.72 7.18
N ALA A 88 -22.43 -20.23 6.85
CA ALA A 88 -23.19 -19.74 5.70
C ALA A 88 -23.59 -18.27 5.87
N GLY A 89 -24.05 -17.87 7.06
CA GLY A 89 -24.35 -16.47 7.38
C GLY A 89 -23.12 -15.57 7.29
N ALA A 90 -21.98 -16.04 7.80
CA ALA A 90 -20.71 -15.31 7.70
C ALA A 90 -20.28 -15.09 6.24
N ALA A 91 -20.45 -16.09 5.37
CA ALA A 91 -20.17 -15.95 3.94
C ALA A 91 -21.05 -14.87 3.28
N VAL A 92 -22.35 -14.83 3.61
CA VAL A 92 -23.27 -13.79 3.10
C VAL A 92 -22.89 -12.41 3.61
N VAL A 93 -22.59 -12.27 4.91
CA VAL A 93 -22.14 -10.99 5.50
C VAL A 93 -20.84 -10.54 4.85
N TRP A 94 -19.89 -11.43 4.60
CA TRP A 94 -18.63 -11.13 3.92
C TRP A 94 -18.86 -10.65 2.49
N ALA A 95 -19.76 -11.31 1.74
CA ALA A 95 -20.16 -10.87 0.41
C ALA A 95 -20.81 -9.47 0.44
N ALA A 96 -21.71 -9.24 1.40
CA ALA A 96 -22.36 -7.94 1.57
C ALA A 96 -21.35 -6.83 1.92
N ALA A 97 -20.40 -7.11 2.81
CA ALA A 97 -19.33 -6.15 3.16
C ALA A 97 -18.49 -5.76 1.94
N MET A 98 -18.13 -6.74 1.09
CA MET A 98 -17.41 -6.46 -0.16
C MET A 98 -18.29 -5.72 -1.19
N ALA A 99 -19.52 -6.12 -1.39
CA ALA A 99 -20.41 -5.48 -2.36
C ALA A 99 -20.75 -4.04 -1.97
N LEU A 100 -20.94 -3.81 -0.68
CA LEU A 100 -21.32 -2.51 -0.11
C LEU A 100 -20.11 -1.75 0.48
N HIS A 101 -18.88 -2.08 0.06
CA HIS A 101 -17.66 -1.48 0.61
C HIS A 101 -17.69 0.06 0.60
N ALA A 102 -18.28 0.66 -0.44
CA ALA A 102 -18.38 2.10 -0.57
C ALA A 102 -19.37 2.73 0.44
N SER A 103 -20.26 1.95 1.06
CA SER A 103 -21.21 2.41 2.06
C SER A 103 -20.66 2.30 3.49
N ILE A 104 -19.51 1.65 3.70
CA ILE A 104 -18.90 1.57 5.03
C ILE A 104 -18.47 2.98 5.48
N PRO A 105 -18.94 3.45 6.65
CA PRO A 105 -18.64 4.81 7.10
C PRO A 105 -17.14 5.06 7.34
N ASN A 106 -16.71 6.29 7.06
CA ASN A 106 -15.37 6.80 7.41
C ASN A 106 -15.43 7.68 8.69
N ALA A 107 -16.43 7.49 9.55
CA ALA A 107 -16.49 8.15 10.84
C ALA A 107 -15.55 7.46 11.85
N GLY A 108 -14.99 8.23 12.78
CA GLY A 108 -14.09 7.73 13.82
C GLY A 108 -12.78 7.18 13.24
N VAL A 109 -12.61 5.87 13.29
CA VAL A 109 -11.36 5.17 12.87
C VAL A 109 -11.15 5.06 11.35
N ASN A 110 -12.02 5.62 10.52
CA ASN A 110 -11.99 5.55 9.05
C ASN A 110 -11.96 4.11 8.50
N ALA A 111 -12.76 3.23 9.11
CA ALA A 111 -12.82 1.81 8.77
C ALA A 111 -13.17 1.56 7.29
N GLY A 112 -13.97 2.43 6.68
CA GLY A 112 -14.32 2.34 5.25
C GLY A 112 -13.09 2.45 4.35
N SER A 113 -12.25 3.48 4.52
CA SER A 113 -11.02 3.64 3.73
C SER A 113 -10.03 2.52 3.99
N LEU A 114 -9.86 2.06 5.24
CA LEU A 114 -9.01 0.93 5.57
C LEU A 114 -9.50 -0.36 4.87
N PHE A 115 -10.80 -0.65 4.97
CA PHE A 115 -11.39 -1.81 4.29
C PHE A 115 -11.21 -1.74 2.77
N GLN A 116 -11.40 -0.56 2.17
CA GLN A 116 -11.25 -0.36 0.73
C GLN A 116 -9.79 -0.46 0.26
N THR A 117 -8.83 -0.07 1.09
CA THR A 117 -7.41 -0.28 0.83
C THR A 117 -7.05 -1.77 0.80
N LEU A 118 -7.62 -2.55 1.73
CA LEU A 118 -7.40 -4.00 1.86
C LEU A 118 -8.40 -4.84 1.06
N LEU A 119 -9.30 -4.21 0.30
CA LEU A 119 -10.37 -4.90 -0.42
C LEU A 119 -9.90 -6.04 -1.34
N PRO A 120 -8.77 -5.93 -2.08
CA PRO A 120 -8.26 -7.05 -2.89
C PRO A 120 -7.97 -8.31 -2.07
N TRP A 121 -7.48 -8.16 -0.84
CA TRP A 121 -7.13 -9.27 0.06
C TRP A 121 -8.34 -9.99 0.64
N THR A 122 -9.53 -9.39 0.56
CA THR A 122 -10.77 -10.04 1.00
C THR A 122 -11.06 -11.33 0.21
N GLY A 123 -10.48 -11.49 -0.97
CA GLY A 123 -10.52 -12.70 -1.76
C GLY A 123 -9.97 -13.94 -1.05
N LEU A 124 -8.99 -13.76 -0.15
CA LEU A 124 -8.43 -14.86 0.66
C LEU A 124 -9.46 -15.46 1.63
N GLY A 125 -10.52 -14.72 1.96
CA GLY A 125 -11.65 -15.24 2.72
C GLY A 125 -12.39 -16.36 2.01
N VAL A 126 -12.42 -16.38 0.68
CA VAL A 126 -13.14 -17.38 -0.12
C VAL A 126 -12.57 -18.78 0.09
N PRO A 127 -11.27 -19.06 -0.18
CA PRO A 127 -10.71 -20.40 0.08
C PRO A 127 -10.75 -20.76 1.57
N SER A 128 -10.58 -19.81 2.49
CA SER A 128 -10.68 -20.06 3.93
C SER A 128 -12.06 -20.56 4.33
N LEU A 129 -13.12 -19.91 3.85
CA LEU A 129 -14.51 -20.32 4.08
C LEU A 129 -14.83 -21.68 3.41
N LEU A 130 -14.27 -21.95 2.22
CA LEU A 130 -14.41 -23.25 1.53
C LEU A 130 -13.78 -24.39 2.35
N VAL A 131 -12.57 -24.18 2.86
CA VAL A 131 -11.91 -25.16 3.73
C VAL A 131 -12.76 -25.44 4.97
N LEU A 132 -13.28 -24.41 5.63
CA LEU A 132 -14.18 -24.59 6.78
C LEU A 132 -15.48 -25.32 6.41
N ALA A 133 -16.06 -25.01 5.26
CA ALA A 133 -17.25 -25.70 4.77
C ALA A 133 -16.97 -27.19 4.49
N ALA A 134 -15.80 -27.52 3.94
CA ALA A 134 -15.34 -28.89 3.71
C ALA A 134 -15.12 -29.65 5.01
N VAL A 135 -14.44 -29.07 6.00
CA VAL A 135 -14.23 -29.63 7.34
C VAL A 135 -15.57 -29.92 8.02
N LEU A 136 -16.52 -29.01 7.93
CA LEU A 136 -17.87 -29.16 8.45
C LEU A 136 -18.73 -30.11 7.55
N ARG A 137 -18.23 -30.50 6.39
CA ARG A 137 -18.99 -31.26 5.36
C ARG A 137 -20.37 -30.65 5.09
N SER A 138 -20.41 -29.30 4.94
CA SER A 138 -21.66 -28.56 4.81
C SER A 138 -21.86 -28.05 3.38
N ARG A 139 -22.81 -28.69 2.67
CA ARG A 139 -23.23 -28.22 1.33
C ARG A 139 -23.81 -26.80 1.38
N LEU A 140 -24.57 -26.47 2.45
CA LEU A 140 -25.15 -25.14 2.62
C LEU A 140 -24.06 -24.06 2.70
N ALA A 141 -23.04 -24.27 3.53
CA ALA A 141 -21.95 -23.33 3.64
C ALA A 141 -21.15 -23.25 2.33
N ALA A 142 -20.86 -24.37 1.67
CA ALA A 142 -20.15 -24.38 0.39
C ALA A 142 -20.88 -23.58 -0.70
N VAL A 143 -22.20 -23.71 -0.79
CA VAL A 143 -23.01 -22.90 -1.71
C VAL A 143 -23.01 -21.43 -1.31
N ALA A 144 -23.12 -21.12 -0.01
CA ALA A 144 -23.10 -19.73 0.45
C ALA A 144 -21.77 -19.02 0.11
N VAL A 145 -20.63 -19.72 0.06
CA VAL A 145 -19.32 -19.17 -0.32
C VAL A 145 -19.27 -18.71 -1.78
N LEU A 146 -20.17 -19.19 -2.64
CA LEU A 146 -20.26 -18.67 -4.00
C LEU A 146 -20.57 -17.15 -4.02
N ALA A 147 -21.32 -16.64 -3.04
CA ALA A 147 -21.63 -15.21 -2.99
C ALA A 147 -20.38 -14.33 -2.86
N PRO A 148 -19.49 -14.49 -1.85
CA PRO A 148 -18.27 -13.70 -1.79
C PRO A 148 -17.31 -13.98 -2.95
N ALA A 149 -17.30 -15.21 -3.51
CA ALA A 149 -16.49 -15.50 -4.69
C ALA A 149 -16.96 -14.69 -5.91
N VAL A 150 -18.26 -14.65 -6.19
CA VAL A 150 -18.83 -13.87 -7.30
C VAL A 150 -18.56 -12.38 -7.10
N VAL A 151 -18.79 -11.85 -5.91
CA VAL A 151 -18.52 -10.42 -5.63
C VAL A 151 -17.05 -10.11 -5.86
N TRP A 152 -16.13 -10.91 -5.34
CA TRP A 152 -14.70 -10.67 -5.52
C TRP A 152 -14.29 -10.73 -7.01
N VAL A 153 -14.77 -11.73 -7.75
CA VAL A 153 -14.51 -11.83 -9.20
C VAL A 153 -15.09 -10.63 -9.96
N THR A 154 -16.28 -10.16 -9.59
CA THR A 154 -16.87 -8.95 -10.18
C THR A 154 -16.00 -7.71 -9.94
N LEU A 155 -15.41 -7.58 -8.74
CA LEU A 155 -14.56 -6.44 -8.38
C LEU A 155 -13.15 -6.52 -8.97
N PHE A 156 -12.55 -7.72 -9.00
CA PHE A 156 -11.13 -7.91 -9.29
C PHE A 156 -10.82 -8.95 -10.37
N GLY A 157 -11.83 -9.61 -10.94
CA GLY A 157 -11.62 -10.62 -11.98
C GLY A 157 -10.85 -10.09 -13.18
N GLY A 158 -11.03 -8.82 -13.53
CA GLY A 158 -10.25 -8.16 -14.56
C GLY A 158 -8.74 -8.06 -14.26
N ALA A 159 -8.32 -8.18 -13.00
CA ALA A 159 -6.91 -8.25 -12.63
C ALA A 159 -6.29 -9.65 -12.87
N LEU A 160 -7.12 -10.68 -13.05
CA LEU A 160 -6.67 -12.05 -13.33
C LEU A 160 -6.26 -12.25 -14.80
N THR A 161 -6.50 -11.26 -15.65
CA THR A 161 -6.18 -11.29 -17.08
C THR A 161 -5.15 -10.20 -17.40
N ASP A 162 -4.23 -10.52 -18.31
CA ASP A 162 -3.35 -9.50 -18.89
C ASP A 162 -4.12 -8.72 -19.96
N LYS A 163 -4.37 -7.44 -19.68
CA LYS A 163 -5.09 -6.52 -20.57
C LYS A 163 -4.14 -5.59 -21.36
N ARG A 164 -2.82 -5.77 -21.19
CA ARG A 164 -1.83 -4.96 -21.86
C ARG A 164 -1.86 -5.21 -23.36
N ALA A 165 -1.91 -4.14 -24.13
CA ALA A 165 -1.90 -4.15 -25.58
C ALA A 165 -0.71 -3.37 -26.12
N GLY A 166 -0.32 -3.66 -27.34
CA GLY A 166 0.68 -2.88 -28.05
C GLY A 166 0.14 -1.51 -28.51
N GLY A 167 1.05 -0.68 -29.04
CA GLY A 167 0.73 0.67 -29.49
C GLY A 167 0.66 1.68 -28.34
N GLY A 168 0.31 2.91 -28.69
CA GLY A 168 0.33 4.08 -27.81
C GLY A 168 1.46 5.03 -28.21
N ASP A 169 1.22 6.30 -27.99
CA ASP A 169 2.07 7.41 -28.46
C ASP A 169 2.55 8.31 -27.31
N LEU A 170 2.23 7.96 -26.07
CA LEU A 170 2.71 8.63 -24.87
C LEU A 170 2.94 7.61 -23.76
N THR A 171 4.18 7.49 -23.31
CA THR A 171 4.52 6.68 -22.14
C THR A 171 4.80 7.60 -20.96
N VAL A 172 4.14 7.35 -19.83
CA VAL A 172 4.29 8.13 -18.60
C VAL A 172 4.69 7.23 -17.45
N VAL A 173 5.49 7.78 -16.54
CA VAL A 173 5.91 7.11 -15.30
C VAL A 173 5.68 8.05 -14.14
N SER A 174 5.21 7.53 -13.02
CA SER A 174 5.16 8.21 -11.73
C SER A 174 5.93 7.43 -10.69
N HIS A 175 6.59 8.16 -9.79
CA HIS A 175 7.34 7.54 -8.71
C HIS A 175 7.43 8.47 -7.49
N ASN A 176 6.86 8.04 -6.38
CA ASN A 176 7.24 8.56 -5.08
C ASN A 176 8.67 8.06 -4.79
N VAL A 177 9.64 8.99 -4.81
CA VAL A 177 11.06 8.64 -4.76
C VAL A 177 11.58 8.46 -3.34
N ASP A 178 10.76 8.67 -2.33
CA ASP A 178 11.08 8.71 -0.91
C ASP A 178 12.11 9.81 -0.57
N GLU A 179 11.71 10.79 0.22
CA GLU A 179 12.62 11.87 0.67
C GLU A 179 13.87 11.34 1.39
N GLY A 180 13.74 10.15 2.02
CA GLY A 180 14.81 9.42 2.70
C GLY A 180 15.67 8.52 1.81
N ASN A 181 15.43 8.48 0.49
CA ASN A 181 16.15 7.63 -0.43
C ASN A 181 17.67 7.87 -0.41
N ALA A 182 18.44 6.84 -0.07
CA ALA A 182 19.90 6.93 0.03
C ALA A 182 20.62 6.94 -1.33
N ASP A 183 19.97 6.53 -2.43
CA ASP A 183 20.55 6.50 -3.79
C ASP A 183 19.61 7.14 -4.83
N PRO A 184 19.40 8.47 -4.79
CA PRO A 184 18.60 9.16 -5.80
C PRO A 184 19.22 9.08 -7.20
N ALA A 185 20.55 8.97 -7.33
CA ALA A 185 21.21 8.83 -8.62
C ALA A 185 20.93 7.44 -9.25
N GLY A 186 20.95 6.37 -8.45
CA GLY A 186 20.57 5.03 -8.91
C GLY A 186 19.09 4.98 -9.32
N THR A 187 18.23 5.58 -8.54
CA THR A 187 16.81 5.72 -8.86
C THR A 187 16.61 6.47 -10.18
N ALA A 188 17.29 7.59 -10.39
CA ALA A 188 17.24 8.34 -11.65
C ALA A 188 17.66 7.49 -12.87
N ARG A 189 18.70 6.65 -12.75
CA ARG A 189 19.13 5.75 -13.82
C ARG A 189 18.06 4.72 -14.16
N VAL A 190 17.41 4.11 -13.17
CA VAL A 190 16.29 3.17 -13.39
C VAL A 190 15.14 3.86 -14.13
N LEU A 191 14.78 5.08 -13.71
CA LEU A 191 13.71 5.86 -14.32
C LEU A 191 14.06 6.28 -15.77
N ALA A 192 15.30 6.70 -16.02
CA ALA A 192 15.76 7.04 -17.37
C ALA A 192 15.73 5.82 -18.30
N ALA A 193 16.13 4.65 -17.81
CA ALA A 193 16.12 3.40 -18.57
C ALA A 193 14.70 2.92 -18.92
N ALA A 194 13.66 3.36 -18.19
CA ALA A 194 12.27 3.07 -18.52
C ALA A 194 11.82 3.69 -19.84
N GLY A 195 12.54 4.71 -20.34
CA GLY A 195 12.32 5.30 -21.65
C GLY A 195 10.99 6.03 -21.81
N ALA A 196 10.38 6.49 -20.72
CA ALA A 196 9.13 7.24 -20.72
C ALA A 196 9.28 8.59 -21.43
N ASP A 197 8.17 9.13 -21.92
CA ASP A 197 8.11 10.50 -22.47
C ASP A 197 7.98 11.54 -21.36
N VAL A 198 7.32 11.16 -20.26
CA VAL A 198 7.08 12.02 -19.10
C VAL A 198 7.29 11.23 -17.83
N LEU A 199 8.05 11.80 -16.89
CA LEU A 199 8.17 11.34 -15.51
C LEU A 199 7.51 12.35 -14.57
N ALA A 200 6.76 11.86 -13.58
CA ALA A 200 6.34 12.61 -12.41
C ALA A 200 7.03 12.01 -11.19
N LEU A 201 7.65 12.86 -10.38
CA LEU A 201 8.34 12.45 -9.16
C LEU A 201 7.73 13.17 -7.97
N GLU A 202 7.55 12.45 -6.89
CA GLU A 202 6.98 12.90 -5.63
C GLU A 202 7.99 12.68 -4.50
N GLU A 203 7.80 13.36 -3.37
CA GLU A 203 8.69 13.37 -2.21
C GLU A 203 10.11 13.87 -2.52
N LEU A 204 10.18 14.93 -3.31
CA LEU A 204 11.43 15.60 -3.60
C LEU A 204 11.82 16.56 -2.46
N SER A 205 13.05 16.42 -1.94
CA SER A 205 13.74 17.50 -1.21
C SER A 205 14.51 18.36 -2.20
N ASP A 206 14.93 19.56 -1.79
CA ASP A 206 15.78 20.43 -2.64
C ASP A 206 17.06 19.71 -3.06
N ALA A 207 17.67 18.93 -2.16
CA ALA A 207 18.88 18.17 -2.43
C ALA A 207 18.65 17.05 -3.45
N SER A 208 17.60 16.24 -3.28
CA SER A 208 17.28 15.17 -4.21
C SER A 208 16.82 15.70 -5.57
N ALA A 209 16.05 16.79 -5.61
CA ALA A 209 15.63 17.45 -6.84
C ALA A 209 16.82 17.89 -7.70
N ALA A 210 17.88 18.42 -7.09
CA ALA A 210 19.11 18.79 -7.79
C ALA A 210 19.81 17.54 -8.40
N VAL A 211 19.82 16.40 -7.69
CA VAL A 211 20.37 15.15 -8.21
C VAL A 211 19.54 14.66 -9.38
N TYR A 212 18.21 14.54 -9.23
CA TYR A 212 17.33 14.12 -10.33
C TYR A 212 17.43 15.04 -11.55
N SER A 213 17.48 16.35 -11.36
CA SER A 213 17.62 17.30 -12.47
C SER A 213 18.92 17.11 -13.23
N ARG A 214 20.03 16.82 -12.56
CA ARG A 214 21.32 16.54 -13.19
C ARG A 214 21.31 15.18 -13.91
N GLU A 215 20.91 14.12 -13.22
CA GLU A 215 21.01 12.75 -13.73
C GLU A 215 20.02 12.50 -14.88
N LEU A 216 18.87 13.17 -14.88
CA LEU A 216 17.84 13.02 -15.89
C LEU A 216 17.98 13.98 -17.08
N ALA A 217 18.88 15.00 -17.02
CA ALA A 217 18.97 16.08 -18.00
C ALA A 217 19.16 15.59 -19.44
N ALA A 218 19.99 14.55 -19.65
CA ALA A 218 20.26 14.02 -20.98
C ALA A 218 19.04 13.31 -21.62
N ALA A 219 18.22 12.64 -20.80
CA ALA A 219 17.05 11.93 -21.27
C ALA A 219 15.78 12.82 -21.31
N TYR A 220 15.72 13.82 -20.44
CA TYR A 220 14.57 14.72 -20.24
C TYR A 220 15.02 16.18 -20.20
N PRO A 221 15.20 16.80 -21.35
CA PRO A 221 15.72 18.19 -21.45
C PRO A 221 14.76 19.25 -20.89
N HIS A 222 13.50 18.89 -20.69
CA HIS A 222 12.49 19.79 -20.15
C HIS A 222 12.04 19.30 -18.80
N HIS A 223 12.18 20.12 -17.76
CA HIS A 223 11.67 19.75 -16.44
C HIS A 223 11.21 20.97 -15.65
N ALA A 224 10.40 20.73 -14.65
CA ALA A 224 9.99 21.71 -13.66
C ALA A 224 9.78 21.01 -12.32
N VAL A 225 10.23 21.66 -11.25
CA VAL A 225 10.03 21.21 -9.88
C VAL A 225 9.37 22.33 -9.09
N ILE A 226 8.32 22.03 -8.34
CA ILE A 226 7.62 22.98 -7.48
C ILE A 226 7.34 22.29 -6.14
N GLY A 227 8.05 22.73 -5.10
CA GLY A 227 7.99 22.08 -3.79
C GLY A 227 8.41 20.61 -3.87
N GLY A 228 7.65 19.71 -3.25
CA GLY A 228 7.98 18.30 -3.19
C GLY A 228 7.60 17.47 -4.41
N VAL A 229 7.25 18.07 -5.56
CA VAL A 229 6.85 17.36 -6.79
C VAL A 229 7.51 17.94 -8.03
N GLY A 230 7.78 17.09 -9.03
CA GLY A 230 8.41 17.53 -10.27
C GLY A 230 7.92 16.74 -11.50
N ILE A 231 8.02 17.37 -12.66
CA ILE A 231 7.73 16.76 -13.97
C ILE A 231 8.97 16.88 -14.83
N TRP A 232 9.45 15.78 -15.37
CA TRP A 232 10.51 15.69 -16.37
C TRP A 232 9.90 15.19 -17.68
N SER A 233 10.29 15.77 -18.80
CA SER A 233 9.69 15.47 -20.11
C SER A 233 10.71 15.52 -21.23
N ARG A 234 10.58 14.60 -22.20
CA ARG A 234 11.27 14.67 -23.48
C ARG A 234 10.73 15.81 -24.38
N HIS A 235 9.54 16.28 -24.07
CA HIS A 235 8.81 17.27 -24.85
C HIS A 235 8.71 18.59 -24.09
N PRO A 236 8.58 19.74 -24.80
CA PRO A 236 8.43 21.03 -24.15
C PRO A 236 7.29 21.08 -23.16
N LEU A 237 7.54 21.71 -22.00
CA LEU A 237 6.56 21.99 -20.97
C LEU A 237 6.07 23.43 -21.09
N ALA A 238 4.78 23.65 -20.96
CA ALA A 238 4.13 24.96 -20.90
C ALA A 238 3.13 25.01 -19.73
N ASP A 239 2.68 26.22 -19.39
CA ASP A 239 1.65 26.48 -18.38
C ASP A 239 1.94 25.76 -17.04
N VAL A 240 3.20 25.74 -16.65
CA VAL A 240 3.66 25.11 -15.40
C VAL A 240 3.15 25.93 -14.22
N LYS A 241 2.44 25.28 -13.30
CA LYS A 241 1.92 25.93 -12.10
C LYS A 241 1.70 24.95 -10.95
N ALA A 242 1.82 25.45 -9.72
CA ALA A 242 1.38 24.73 -8.53
C ALA A 242 -0.13 24.52 -8.56
N VAL A 243 -0.58 23.38 -8.02
CA VAL A 243 -1.99 23.10 -7.75
C VAL A 243 -2.17 23.09 -6.22
N PRO A 244 -2.95 24.03 -5.67
CA PRO A 244 -3.05 24.21 -4.22
C PRO A 244 -3.99 23.15 -3.63
N ILE A 245 -3.45 21.97 -3.33
CA ILE A 245 -4.20 20.88 -2.67
C ILE A 245 -3.91 20.80 -1.16
N MET A 246 -2.86 21.48 -0.71
CA MET A 246 -2.40 21.53 0.68
C MET A 246 -1.70 22.88 0.94
N PRO A 247 -1.48 23.28 2.22
CA PRO A 247 -0.77 24.53 2.53
C PRO A 247 0.64 24.64 1.94
N TRP A 248 1.31 23.50 1.72
CA TRP A 248 2.59 23.41 1.01
C TRP A 248 2.39 22.66 -0.32
N THR A 249 3.26 22.93 -1.31
CA THR A 249 3.07 22.39 -2.65
C THR A 249 3.37 20.91 -2.71
N ARG A 250 2.34 20.12 -3.00
CA ARG A 250 2.38 18.67 -3.25
C ARG A 250 1.64 18.27 -4.53
N ALA A 251 1.30 19.23 -5.36
CA ALA A 251 0.80 18.96 -6.69
C ALA A 251 1.18 20.10 -7.64
N MET A 252 1.47 19.73 -8.87
CA MET A 252 1.73 20.67 -9.95
C MET A 252 1.06 20.20 -11.24
N ARG A 253 0.88 21.16 -12.14
CA ARG A 253 0.32 20.95 -13.46
C ARG A 253 1.27 21.52 -14.50
N ALA A 254 1.47 20.78 -15.60
CA ALA A 254 2.14 21.27 -16.79
C ALA A 254 1.37 20.86 -18.06
N THR A 255 1.56 21.56 -19.15
CA THR A 255 1.11 21.15 -20.49
C THR A 255 2.29 20.54 -21.24
N VAL A 256 2.20 19.26 -21.58
CA VAL A 256 3.20 18.58 -22.41
C VAL A 256 2.83 18.77 -23.87
N ARG A 257 3.77 19.29 -24.68
CA ARG A 257 3.61 19.55 -26.13
C ARG A 257 4.49 18.60 -26.92
N ALA A 258 3.99 17.36 -27.13
CA ALA A 258 4.68 16.43 -28.00
C ALA A 258 4.58 16.89 -29.48
N PRO A 259 5.55 16.53 -30.36
CA PRO A 259 5.58 16.91 -31.75
C PRO A 259 4.34 16.47 -32.52
N GLU A 260 3.86 15.28 -32.20
CA GLU A 260 2.69 14.67 -32.80
C GLU A 260 1.50 14.70 -31.83
N GLY A 261 0.37 15.17 -32.35
CA GLY A 261 -0.91 15.23 -31.64
C GLY A 261 -1.09 16.46 -30.75
N PRO A 262 -2.28 16.60 -30.16
CA PRO A 262 -2.61 17.77 -29.36
C PRO A 262 -1.97 17.70 -27.97
N PRO A 263 -1.80 18.88 -27.31
CA PRO A 263 -1.22 18.97 -25.98
C PRO A 263 -1.98 18.15 -24.94
N VAL A 264 -1.25 17.70 -23.92
CA VAL A 264 -1.77 16.94 -22.78
C VAL A 264 -1.50 17.70 -21.49
N ALA A 265 -2.55 17.93 -20.68
CA ALA A 265 -2.38 18.45 -19.33
C ALA A 265 -1.93 17.30 -18.42
N VAL A 266 -0.77 17.46 -17.81
CA VAL A 266 -0.16 16.48 -16.90
C VAL A 266 -0.15 17.06 -15.50
N TYR A 267 -0.64 16.29 -14.54
CA TYR A 267 -0.62 16.61 -13.12
C TYR A 267 0.26 15.62 -12.40
N ALA A 268 1.30 16.08 -11.71
CA ALA A 268 2.04 15.32 -10.71
C ALA A 268 1.43 15.61 -9.34
N VAL A 269 1.01 14.60 -8.62
CA VAL A 269 0.28 14.76 -7.36
C VAL A 269 0.80 13.84 -6.27
N HIS A 270 0.93 14.36 -5.05
CA HIS A 270 1.20 13.60 -3.85
C HIS A 270 0.18 14.00 -2.77
N LEU A 271 -0.85 13.19 -2.58
CA LEU A 271 -1.83 13.42 -1.53
C LEU A 271 -1.21 13.15 -0.15
N ALA A 272 -1.82 13.71 0.90
CA ALA A 272 -1.29 13.56 2.25
C ALA A 272 -1.18 12.10 2.68
N SER A 273 -0.07 11.74 3.28
CA SER A 273 0.20 10.40 3.80
C SER A 273 -0.86 9.96 4.81
N VAL A 274 -1.25 8.70 4.74
CA VAL A 274 -2.20 8.06 5.64
C VAL A 274 -1.42 7.18 6.62
N ARG A 275 -1.77 7.25 7.89
CA ARG A 275 -1.09 6.48 8.94
C ARG A 275 -2.08 5.67 9.74
N VAL A 276 -1.66 4.48 10.16
CA VAL A 276 -2.34 3.69 11.20
C VAL A 276 -1.84 4.17 12.56
N SER A 277 -2.75 4.58 13.42
CA SER A 277 -2.44 5.05 14.77
C SER A 277 -3.48 4.52 15.76
N THR A 278 -3.33 4.86 17.03
CA THR A 278 -4.35 4.57 18.07
C THR A 278 -5.68 5.26 17.77
N ALA A 279 -5.67 6.37 17.00
CA ALA A 279 -6.89 7.05 16.50
C ALA A 279 -7.48 6.39 15.24
N GLY A 280 -6.93 5.26 14.78
CA GLY A 280 -7.36 4.53 13.59
C GLY A 280 -6.58 4.92 12.34
N PHE A 281 -7.22 4.78 11.18
CA PHE A 281 -6.65 5.06 9.86
C PHE A 281 -6.85 6.54 9.50
N THR A 282 -5.80 7.36 9.62
CA THR A 282 -5.90 8.83 9.58
C THR A 282 -5.95 9.34 8.13
N THR A 283 -7.14 9.50 7.56
CA THR A 283 -7.34 9.90 6.16
C THR A 283 -7.80 11.34 5.96
N GLY A 284 -8.03 12.11 7.01
CA GLY A 284 -8.67 13.44 6.92
C GLY A 284 -7.96 14.37 5.94
N ARG A 285 -6.66 14.64 6.14
CA ARG A 285 -5.87 15.51 5.26
C ARG A 285 -5.82 15.00 3.81
N ARG A 286 -5.71 13.68 3.59
CA ARG A 286 -5.74 13.08 2.27
C ARG A 286 -7.09 13.34 1.59
N ASN A 287 -8.19 13.19 2.32
CA ASN A 287 -9.53 13.41 1.78
C ASN A 287 -9.77 14.89 1.43
N ASP A 288 -9.23 15.80 2.24
CA ASP A 288 -9.27 17.24 1.96
C ASP A 288 -8.50 17.57 0.69
N ALA A 289 -7.25 17.11 0.59
CA ALA A 289 -6.40 17.28 -0.59
C ALA A 289 -7.05 16.68 -1.86
N ALA A 290 -7.72 15.53 -1.75
CA ALA A 290 -8.46 14.93 -2.86
C ALA A 290 -9.64 15.80 -3.32
N ARG A 291 -10.34 16.50 -2.41
CA ARG A 291 -11.43 17.44 -2.78
C ARG A 291 -10.89 18.67 -3.51
N GLU A 292 -9.75 19.23 -3.05
CA GLU A 292 -9.10 20.36 -3.71
C GLU A 292 -8.57 19.96 -5.10
N LEU A 293 -7.92 18.80 -5.22
CA LEU A 293 -7.50 18.27 -6.52
C LEU A 293 -8.71 18.10 -7.47
N ALA A 294 -9.81 17.57 -6.96
CA ALA A 294 -11.02 17.42 -7.74
C ALA A 294 -11.61 18.78 -8.18
N ALA A 295 -11.47 19.83 -7.37
CA ALA A 295 -11.86 21.19 -7.73
C ALA A 295 -10.99 21.72 -8.88
N ALA A 296 -9.67 21.55 -8.80
CA ALA A 296 -8.76 21.90 -9.87
C ALA A 296 -9.05 21.15 -11.17
N LEU A 297 -9.34 19.84 -11.09
CA LEU A 297 -9.69 19.01 -12.26
C LEU A 297 -11.05 19.34 -12.86
N ARG A 298 -11.98 19.89 -12.09
CA ARG A 298 -13.26 20.41 -12.63
C ARG A 298 -13.07 21.67 -13.49
N SER A 299 -12.10 22.50 -13.12
CA SER A 299 -11.78 23.73 -13.87
C SER A 299 -10.81 23.48 -15.04
N GLU A 300 -10.24 22.26 -15.17
CA GLU A 300 -9.34 21.93 -16.27
C GLU A 300 -10.10 21.75 -17.58
N THR A 301 -9.79 22.61 -18.54
CA THR A 301 -10.43 22.68 -19.86
C THR A 301 -9.74 21.83 -20.91
N ALA A 302 -8.52 21.35 -20.65
CA ALA A 302 -7.81 20.48 -21.59
C ALA A 302 -8.62 19.20 -21.85
N PRO A 303 -8.81 18.82 -23.12
CA PRO A 303 -9.56 17.61 -23.46
C PRO A 303 -8.82 16.33 -23.04
N ARG A 304 -7.48 16.39 -22.95
CA ARG A 304 -6.62 15.27 -22.54
C ARG A 304 -5.90 15.62 -21.25
N VAL A 305 -6.13 14.78 -20.25
CA VAL A 305 -5.58 14.97 -18.92
C VAL A 305 -4.98 13.65 -18.44
N VAL A 306 -3.77 13.71 -17.90
CA VAL A 306 -3.11 12.64 -17.18
C VAL A 306 -2.82 13.14 -15.78
N VAL A 307 -3.27 12.41 -14.76
CA VAL A 307 -2.97 12.67 -13.36
C VAL A 307 -2.21 11.46 -12.84
N LEU A 308 -0.98 11.67 -12.41
CA LEU A 308 -0.13 10.60 -11.91
C LEU A 308 0.49 10.99 -10.58
N GLY A 309 0.74 10.00 -9.74
CA GLY A 309 1.33 10.22 -8.44
C GLY A 309 0.87 9.24 -7.38
N ASP A 310 1.27 9.57 -6.16
CA ASP A 310 0.86 8.89 -4.93
C ASP A 310 -0.43 9.52 -4.39
N PHE A 311 -1.52 8.77 -4.50
CA PHE A 311 -2.83 9.16 -3.99
C PHE A 311 -3.03 8.79 -2.51
N ASN A 312 -2.07 8.09 -1.90
CA ASN A 312 -2.16 7.59 -0.53
C ASN A 312 -3.52 6.90 -0.24
N GLY A 313 -4.02 6.18 -1.25
CA GLY A 313 -5.28 5.47 -1.17
C GLY A 313 -5.61 4.68 -2.43
N ALA A 314 -6.37 3.62 -2.27
CA ALA A 314 -6.76 2.77 -3.39
C ALA A 314 -7.74 3.49 -4.34
N TYR A 315 -7.63 3.20 -5.64
CA TYR A 315 -8.52 3.77 -6.68
C TYR A 315 -10.02 3.64 -6.37
N ARG A 316 -10.40 2.55 -5.67
CA ARG A 316 -11.79 2.29 -5.26
C ARG A 316 -12.17 2.92 -3.91
N ASP A 317 -11.25 3.64 -3.25
CA ASP A 317 -11.60 4.34 -2.01
C ASP A 317 -12.64 5.43 -2.32
N ARG A 318 -13.82 5.34 -1.67
CA ARG A 318 -14.92 6.31 -1.83
C ARG A 318 -14.47 7.74 -1.58
N ALA A 319 -13.51 7.94 -0.67
CA ALA A 319 -13.02 9.28 -0.38
C ALA A 319 -12.20 9.87 -1.53
N LEU A 320 -11.69 9.05 -2.45
CA LEU A 320 -11.05 9.48 -3.70
C LEU A 320 -12.04 9.62 -4.86
N ALA A 321 -13.31 9.22 -4.71
CA ALA A 321 -14.31 9.32 -5.76
C ALA A 321 -14.45 10.73 -6.38
N PRO A 322 -14.29 11.86 -5.67
CA PRO A 322 -14.28 13.19 -6.29
C PRO A 322 -13.27 13.32 -7.44
N VAL A 323 -12.12 12.62 -7.35
CA VAL A 323 -11.09 12.55 -8.39
C VAL A 323 -11.36 11.40 -9.36
N THR A 324 -11.52 10.18 -8.85
CA THR A 324 -11.56 8.95 -9.65
C THR A 324 -12.83 8.78 -10.48
N SER A 325 -13.96 9.41 -10.10
CA SER A 325 -15.20 9.35 -10.87
C SER A 325 -15.11 10.07 -12.23
N ARG A 326 -14.12 10.94 -12.44
CA ARG A 326 -13.91 11.71 -13.67
C ARG A 326 -12.71 11.22 -14.48
N LEU A 327 -11.96 10.29 -13.95
CA LEU A 327 -10.72 9.77 -14.52
C LEU A 327 -10.74 8.24 -14.47
N ARG A 328 -10.14 7.63 -15.48
CA ARG A 328 -10.03 6.18 -15.60
C ARG A 328 -8.62 5.74 -15.18
N SER A 329 -8.49 4.69 -14.40
CA SER A 329 -7.20 4.14 -14.00
C SER A 329 -6.60 3.32 -15.14
N ALA A 330 -5.37 3.65 -15.55
CA ALA A 330 -4.65 2.90 -16.56
C ALA A 330 -4.40 1.44 -16.13
N GLN A 331 -4.07 1.21 -14.86
CA GLN A 331 -3.90 -0.15 -14.33
C GLN A 331 -5.20 -0.94 -14.36
N ALA A 332 -6.33 -0.32 -14.00
CA ALA A 332 -7.61 -1.00 -14.01
C ALA A 332 -8.07 -1.40 -15.42
N GLU A 333 -7.75 -0.59 -16.44
CA GLU A 333 -8.17 -0.82 -17.82
C GLU A 333 -7.19 -1.64 -18.64
N ALA A 334 -5.89 -1.39 -18.52
CA ALA A 334 -4.85 -1.94 -19.38
C ALA A 334 -3.66 -2.53 -18.61
N GLY A 335 -3.83 -2.89 -17.36
CA GLY A 335 -2.81 -3.56 -16.56
C GLY A 335 -3.00 -5.07 -16.49
N ALA A 336 -2.00 -5.76 -15.95
CA ALA A 336 -2.05 -7.14 -15.49
C ALA A 336 -1.87 -7.17 -13.97
N GLY A 337 -2.54 -8.10 -13.30
CA GLY A 337 -2.48 -8.20 -11.84
C GLY A 337 -3.16 -7.04 -11.12
N LEU A 338 -2.97 -7.00 -9.80
CA LEU A 338 -3.56 -5.98 -8.93
C LEU A 338 -2.78 -4.64 -8.98
N GLY A 339 -1.53 -4.67 -9.48
CA GLY A 339 -0.68 -3.49 -9.62
C GLY A 339 -0.31 -2.86 -8.28
N PHE A 340 -0.02 -3.66 -7.27
CA PHE A 340 0.40 -3.17 -5.96
C PHE A 340 1.75 -2.44 -6.06
N THR A 341 1.91 -1.36 -5.29
CA THR A 341 3.06 -0.47 -5.36
C THR A 341 3.75 -0.27 -4.01
N TRP A 342 3.04 -0.46 -2.91
CA TRP A 342 3.57 -0.18 -1.58
C TRP A 342 3.27 -1.32 -0.57
N PRO A 343 4.20 -1.61 0.37
CA PRO A 343 5.61 -1.20 0.37
C PRO A 343 6.42 -1.94 -0.72
N ALA A 344 7.45 -1.32 -1.30
CA ALA A 344 8.19 -1.89 -2.42
C ALA A 344 8.81 -3.27 -2.14
N ALA A 345 9.23 -3.52 -0.88
CA ALA A 345 9.79 -4.80 -0.45
C ALA A 345 8.78 -5.96 -0.46
N PHE A 346 7.49 -5.67 -0.25
CA PHE A 346 6.37 -6.63 -0.31
C PHE A 346 5.10 -5.90 -0.72
N PRO A 347 4.90 -5.67 -2.02
CA PRO A 347 3.78 -4.87 -2.50
C PRO A 347 2.43 -5.47 -2.11
N ALA A 348 1.69 -4.75 -1.28
CA ALA A 348 0.44 -5.21 -0.67
C ALA A 348 -0.76 -4.32 -1.01
N VAL A 349 -0.52 -3.06 -1.38
CA VAL A 349 -1.57 -2.11 -1.73
C VAL A 349 -1.16 -1.27 -2.95
N ARG A 350 -2.13 -0.81 -3.73
CA ARG A 350 -1.91 0.12 -4.83
C ARG A 350 -2.38 1.50 -4.40
N ILE A 351 -1.43 2.38 -4.12
CA ILE A 351 -1.66 3.76 -3.73
C ILE A 351 -1.13 4.76 -4.77
N ASP A 352 -0.25 4.30 -5.66
CA ASP A 352 0.23 5.03 -6.83
C ASP A 352 -0.56 4.61 -8.07
N ASP A 353 -0.94 5.57 -8.90
CA ASP A 353 -1.74 5.28 -10.10
C ASP A 353 -1.48 6.32 -11.21
N VAL A 354 -1.81 5.94 -12.44
CA VAL A 354 -1.93 6.82 -13.61
C VAL A 354 -3.40 6.90 -13.99
N LEU A 355 -3.99 8.06 -13.79
CA LEU A 355 -5.40 8.32 -14.08
C LEU A 355 -5.53 9.19 -15.33
N VAL A 356 -6.48 8.89 -16.20
CA VAL A 356 -6.60 9.57 -17.51
C VAL A 356 -8.02 10.02 -17.81
N ARG A 357 -8.11 11.12 -18.57
CA ARG A 357 -9.33 11.60 -19.25
C ARG A 357 -8.98 11.97 -20.67
N GLY A 358 -9.81 11.57 -21.64
CA GLY A 358 -9.63 11.87 -23.06
C GLY A 358 -8.45 11.15 -23.71
N MET A 359 -7.89 10.13 -23.06
CA MET A 359 -6.82 9.26 -23.58
C MET A 359 -7.18 7.80 -23.31
N THR A 360 -6.64 6.89 -24.11
CA THR A 360 -6.89 5.45 -23.99
C THR A 360 -5.68 4.73 -23.42
N PRO A 361 -5.76 4.12 -22.22
CA PRO A 361 -4.71 3.24 -21.73
C PRO A 361 -4.50 2.02 -22.63
N ARG A 362 -3.24 1.74 -23.00
CA ARG A 362 -2.85 0.60 -23.83
C ARG A 362 -2.10 -0.44 -23.02
N ALA A 363 -1.30 0.00 -22.07
CA ALA A 363 -0.62 -0.87 -21.11
C ALA A 363 -0.36 -0.11 -19.80
N ALA A 364 -0.40 -0.82 -18.68
CA ALA A 364 0.04 -0.31 -17.39
C ALA A 364 0.81 -1.41 -16.64
N TRP A 365 1.87 -1.03 -15.92
CA TRP A 365 2.75 -1.94 -15.19
C TRP A 365 3.53 -1.20 -14.11
N THR A 366 4.15 -1.94 -13.20
CA THR A 366 5.14 -1.43 -12.25
C THR A 366 6.54 -1.62 -12.82
N LEU A 367 7.46 -0.71 -12.51
CA LEU A 367 8.88 -0.87 -12.82
C LEU A 367 9.59 -1.61 -11.66
N PRO A 368 10.85 -2.05 -11.87
CA PRO A 368 11.67 -2.61 -10.80
C PRO A 368 11.78 -1.66 -9.60
N ALA A 369 11.95 -2.23 -8.41
CA ALA A 369 12.19 -1.48 -7.17
C ALA A 369 13.47 -0.63 -7.30
N THR A 370 13.45 0.52 -6.65
CA THR A 370 14.54 1.48 -6.53
C THR A 370 14.98 1.60 -5.06
N GLY A 371 15.59 2.72 -4.68
CA GLY A 371 15.86 3.03 -3.27
C GLY A 371 14.65 3.53 -2.47
N SER A 372 13.46 3.62 -3.10
CA SER A 372 12.22 4.07 -2.49
C SER A 372 11.44 2.90 -1.87
N ASP A 373 10.59 3.20 -0.91
CA ASP A 373 9.60 2.25 -0.36
C ASP A 373 8.34 2.11 -1.24
N HIS A 374 8.27 2.81 -2.39
CA HIS A 374 7.28 2.63 -3.44
C HIS A 374 7.87 1.95 -4.69
N LEU A 375 7.05 1.22 -5.45
CA LEU A 375 7.38 0.83 -6.83
C LEU A 375 6.92 1.91 -7.80
N PRO A 376 7.74 2.27 -8.81
CA PRO A 376 7.30 3.18 -9.86
C PRO A 376 6.17 2.57 -10.68
N VAL A 377 5.20 3.39 -11.10
CA VAL A 377 4.11 2.99 -11.99
C VAL A 377 4.29 3.59 -13.37
N ALA A 378 4.03 2.80 -14.37
CA ALA A 378 4.13 3.18 -15.77
C ALA A 378 2.82 2.94 -16.52
N ALA A 379 2.51 3.79 -17.47
CA ALA A 379 1.42 3.57 -18.41
C ALA A 379 1.78 4.03 -19.82
N ARG A 380 1.33 3.26 -20.81
CA ARG A 380 1.35 3.63 -22.21
C ARG A 380 -0.06 4.02 -22.63
N LEU A 381 -0.19 5.18 -23.23
CA LEU A 381 -1.45 5.83 -23.56
C LEU A 381 -1.53 6.12 -25.07
N SER A 382 -2.73 6.04 -25.65
CA SER A 382 -3.04 6.59 -26.96
C SER A 382 -3.86 7.87 -26.80
N ARG A 383 -3.52 8.85 -27.61
CA ARG A 383 -4.23 10.15 -27.71
C ARG A 383 -5.52 10.05 -28.48
#